data_758e27c2b258d9063f6444c2822d605a
#
_entry.id   758e27c2b258d9063f6444c2822d605a
#
_cell.length_a   1.000
_cell.length_b   1.000
_cell.length_c   1.000
_cell.angle_alpha   90.00
_cell.angle_beta   90.00
_cell.angle_gamma   90.00
#
_symmetry.space_group_name_H-M   'P 1'
#
loop_
_entity.id
_entity.type
_entity.pdbx_description
1 polymer ?
#
loop_
_entity_poly.entity_id
_entity_poly.type
_entity_poly.pdbx_seq_one_letter_code
_entity_poly.pdbx_strand_id
1 'polypeptide(L)'
;MIIGAGAALLFVTLSLVALNRVPEADSGVASSLLNTGQQVGGAIGLAVLGTVAWTAVAHKAVHATAAAARAGHPVHPGGPLAAAIYRHAIATGFARGFLVAAGIALLTLAINLTVIRIRRADLAGPEQPALAVALEPE
;
A
#
# COMPACT_ATOMS: atom_id res chain seq x y z
N MET A 1 15.85 -2.02 -6.54
CA MET A 1 16.26 -2.93 -5.44
C MET A 1 15.95 -2.35 -4.06
N ILE A 2 16.18 -1.06 -3.77
CA ILE A 2 15.92 -0.44 -2.44
C ILE A 2 14.44 -0.51 -2.04
N ILE A 3 13.51 -0.23 -2.96
CA ILE A 3 12.05 -0.29 -2.71
C ILE A 3 11.60 -1.71 -2.35
N GLY A 4 12.14 -2.72 -3.04
CA GLY A 4 11.80 -4.12 -2.75
C GLY A 4 12.31 -4.59 -1.39
N ALA A 5 13.51 -4.18 -0.99
CA ALA A 5 14.05 -4.49 0.34
C ALA A 5 13.22 -3.82 1.46
N GLY A 6 12.82 -2.55 1.26
CA GLY A 6 11.95 -1.84 2.21
C GLY A 6 10.58 -2.50 2.35
N ALA A 7 9.97 -2.90 1.23
CA ALA A 7 8.70 -3.61 1.23
C ALA A 7 8.78 -4.97 1.92
N ALA A 8 9.85 -5.74 1.70
CA ALA A 8 10.06 -7.03 2.36
C ALA A 8 10.22 -6.88 3.88
N LEU A 9 10.99 -5.90 4.35
CA LEU A 9 11.14 -5.62 5.78
C LEU A 9 9.81 -5.24 6.43
N LEU A 10 9.02 -4.37 5.79
CA LEU A 10 7.69 -4.01 6.28
C LEU A 10 6.76 -5.22 6.35
N PHE A 11 6.77 -6.07 5.32
CA PHE A 11 5.93 -7.26 5.27
C PHE A 11 6.25 -8.24 6.40
N VAL A 12 7.52 -8.54 6.63
CA VAL A 12 7.96 -9.44 7.70
C VAL A 12 7.60 -8.86 9.06
N THR A 13 7.89 -7.58 9.29
CA THR A 13 7.60 -6.93 10.58
C THR A 13 6.11 -6.90 10.89
N LEU A 14 5.27 -6.55 9.90
CA LEU A 14 3.80 -6.54 10.08
C LEU A 14 3.26 -7.94 10.37
N SER A 15 3.75 -8.96 9.68
CA SER A 15 3.33 -10.35 9.88
C SER A 15 3.71 -10.84 11.28
N LEU A 16 4.92 -10.55 11.74
CA LEU A 16 5.38 -10.90 13.10
C LEU A 16 4.53 -10.22 14.17
N VAL A 17 4.28 -8.93 14.04
CA VAL A 17 3.48 -8.17 15.02
C VAL A 17 2.02 -8.66 15.03
N ALA A 18 1.46 -8.97 13.88
CA ALA A 18 0.07 -9.43 13.78
C ALA A 18 -0.14 -10.82 14.41
N LEU A 19 0.87 -11.69 14.37
CA LEU A 19 0.79 -13.07 14.89
C LEU A 19 1.30 -13.20 16.34
N ASN A 20 1.97 -12.20 16.87
CA ASN A 20 2.68 -12.29 18.18
C ASN A 20 1.78 -12.59 19.39
N ARG A 21 0.46 -12.35 19.29
CA ARG A 21 -0.49 -12.59 20.37
C ARG A 21 -1.56 -13.64 20.02
N VAL A 22 -1.37 -14.36 18.94
CA VAL A 22 -2.29 -15.41 18.51
C VAL A 22 -1.89 -16.71 19.19
N PRO A 23 -2.82 -17.40 19.90
CA PRO A 23 -2.57 -18.73 20.45
C PRO A 23 -2.09 -19.69 19.36
N GLU A 24 -1.22 -20.63 19.71
CA GLU A 24 -0.63 -21.57 18.77
C GLU A 24 -1.71 -22.40 18.03
N ALA A 25 -2.80 -22.74 18.72
CA ALA A 25 -3.94 -23.43 18.15
C ALA A 25 -4.64 -22.64 17.02
N ASP A 26 -4.60 -21.30 17.06
CA ASP A 26 -5.28 -20.43 16.09
C ASP A 26 -4.32 -19.81 15.05
N SER A 27 -3.03 -20.12 15.14
CA SER A 27 -1.99 -19.53 14.30
C SER A 27 -2.20 -19.77 12.80
N GLY A 28 -2.71 -20.97 12.44
CA GLY A 28 -3.04 -21.31 11.05
C GLY A 28 -4.17 -20.46 10.48
N VAL A 29 -5.23 -20.28 11.26
CA VAL A 29 -6.39 -19.45 10.87
C VAL A 29 -5.98 -17.97 10.75
N ALA A 30 -5.22 -17.46 11.71
CA ALA A 30 -4.74 -16.09 11.69
C ALA A 30 -3.84 -15.81 10.48
N SER A 31 -2.92 -16.72 10.16
CA SER A 31 -2.04 -16.62 9.00
C SER A 31 -2.82 -16.63 7.68
N SER A 32 -3.83 -17.51 7.56
CA SER A 32 -4.67 -17.57 6.35
C SER A 32 -5.51 -16.31 6.18
N LEU A 33 -6.05 -15.75 7.27
CA LEU A 33 -6.81 -14.50 7.25
C LEU A 33 -5.93 -13.32 6.85
N LEU A 34 -4.71 -13.24 7.36
CA LEU A 34 -3.71 -12.24 7.01
C LEU A 34 -3.39 -12.28 5.51
N ASN A 35 -3.10 -13.46 4.98
CA ASN A 35 -2.79 -13.65 3.56
C ASN A 35 -3.98 -13.29 2.67
N THR A 36 -5.20 -13.74 3.02
CA THR A 36 -6.41 -13.39 2.31
C THR A 36 -6.67 -11.88 2.34
N GLY A 37 -6.52 -11.24 3.50
CA GLY A 37 -6.67 -9.79 3.66
C GLY A 37 -5.70 -9.01 2.79
N GLN A 38 -4.45 -9.45 2.66
CA GLN A 38 -3.46 -8.82 1.79
C GLN A 38 -3.81 -8.97 0.31
N GLN A 39 -4.26 -10.14 -0.13
CA GLN A 39 -4.65 -10.38 -1.53
C GLN A 39 -5.88 -9.57 -1.91
N VAL A 40 -6.92 -9.60 -1.09
CA VAL A 40 -8.14 -8.83 -1.31
C VAL A 40 -7.88 -7.33 -1.25
N GLY A 41 -7.13 -6.88 -0.23
CA GLY A 41 -6.75 -5.47 -0.08
C GLY A 41 -5.90 -4.97 -1.24
N GLY A 42 -4.94 -5.78 -1.71
CA GLY A 42 -4.13 -5.49 -2.88
C GLY A 42 -4.95 -5.38 -4.17
N ALA A 43 -5.88 -6.31 -4.40
CA ALA A 43 -6.76 -6.29 -5.57
C ALA A 43 -7.68 -5.05 -5.58
N ILE A 44 -8.31 -4.73 -4.46
CA ILE A 44 -9.16 -3.54 -4.31
C ILE A 44 -8.32 -2.27 -4.49
N GLY A 45 -7.15 -2.20 -3.84
CA GLY A 45 -6.24 -1.06 -3.95
C GLY A 45 -5.81 -0.80 -5.39
N LEU A 46 -5.41 -1.85 -6.11
CA LEU A 46 -5.03 -1.75 -7.52
C LEU A 46 -6.21 -1.31 -8.41
N ALA A 47 -7.41 -1.83 -8.17
CA ALA A 47 -8.60 -1.45 -8.92
C ALA A 47 -8.96 0.04 -8.71
N VAL A 48 -8.95 0.51 -7.46
CA VAL A 48 -9.24 1.91 -7.12
C VAL A 48 -8.20 2.85 -7.72
N LEU A 49 -6.91 2.59 -7.46
CA LEU A 49 -5.82 3.45 -7.93
C LEU A 49 -5.71 3.42 -9.45
N GLY A 50 -5.90 2.25 -10.07
CA GLY A 50 -5.94 2.09 -11.52
C GLY A 50 -7.07 2.90 -12.15
N THR A 51 -8.27 2.82 -11.60
CA THR A 51 -9.43 3.59 -12.08
C THR A 51 -9.17 5.09 -11.99
N VAL A 52 -8.66 5.59 -10.85
CA VAL A 52 -8.34 7.01 -10.67
C VAL A 52 -7.28 7.47 -11.67
N ALA A 53 -6.20 6.71 -11.83
CA ALA A 53 -5.12 7.05 -12.73
C ALA A 53 -5.61 7.09 -14.20
N TRP A 54 -6.27 6.04 -14.67
CA TRP A 54 -6.72 5.94 -16.06
C TRP A 54 -7.82 6.93 -16.41
N THR A 55 -8.76 7.19 -15.50
CA THR A 55 -9.78 8.24 -15.70
C THR A 55 -9.11 9.61 -15.83
N ALA A 56 -8.10 9.92 -15.03
CA ALA A 56 -7.36 11.16 -15.13
C ALA A 56 -6.53 11.26 -16.42
N VAL A 57 -5.92 10.16 -16.88
CA VAL A 57 -5.22 10.08 -18.17
C VAL A 57 -6.19 10.37 -19.32
N ALA A 58 -7.31 9.66 -19.37
CA ALA A 58 -8.31 9.80 -20.43
C ALA A 58 -8.86 11.25 -20.50
N HIS A 59 -9.23 11.79 -19.35
CA HIS A 59 -9.75 13.16 -19.25
C HIS A 59 -8.72 14.18 -19.75
N LYS A 60 -7.46 14.06 -19.32
CA LYS A 60 -6.39 14.96 -19.73
C LYS A 60 -6.09 14.85 -21.22
N ALA A 61 -6.06 13.64 -21.78
CA ALA A 61 -5.81 13.41 -23.20
C ALA A 61 -6.92 14.02 -24.06
N VAL A 62 -8.18 13.80 -23.73
CA VAL A 62 -9.32 14.37 -24.45
C VAL A 62 -9.31 15.89 -24.42
N HIS A 63 -9.08 16.50 -23.28
CA HIS A 63 -9.02 17.96 -23.18
C HIS A 63 -7.84 18.56 -23.94
N ALA A 64 -6.67 17.91 -23.90
CA ALA A 64 -5.49 18.40 -24.62
C ALA A 64 -5.63 18.28 -26.14
N THR A 65 -6.20 17.18 -26.64
CA THR A 65 -6.51 17.03 -28.08
C THR A 65 -7.54 18.04 -28.56
N ALA A 66 -8.59 18.27 -27.80
CA ALA A 66 -9.58 19.26 -28.11
C ALA A 66 -9.02 20.70 -28.12
N ALA A 67 -8.14 21.02 -27.19
CA ALA A 67 -7.46 22.31 -27.13
C ALA A 67 -6.53 22.52 -28.32
N ALA A 68 -5.74 21.51 -28.70
CA ALA A 68 -4.87 21.56 -29.88
C ALA A 68 -5.66 21.76 -31.16
N ALA A 69 -6.78 21.06 -31.33
CA ALA A 69 -7.65 21.20 -32.51
C ALA A 69 -8.23 22.63 -32.61
N ARG A 70 -8.68 23.22 -31.51
CA ARG A 70 -9.17 24.61 -31.48
C ARG A 70 -8.08 25.63 -31.80
N ALA A 71 -6.82 25.33 -31.48
CA ALA A 71 -5.67 26.17 -31.81
C ALA A 71 -5.17 25.98 -33.25
N GLY A 72 -5.89 25.24 -34.11
CA GLY A 72 -5.51 25.01 -35.50
C GLY A 72 -4.42 23.94 -35.69
N HIS A 73 -4.13 23.15 -34.67
CA HIS A 73 -3.15 22.06 -34.71
C HIS A 73 -3.84 20.69 -34.62
N PRO A 74 -4.28 20.13 -35.78
CA PRO A 74 -4.97 18.86 -35.78
C PRO A 74 -4.03 17.75 -35.25
N VAL A 75 -4.54 16.95 -34.32
CA VAL A 75 -3.78 15.85 -33.72
C VAL A 75 -4.01 14.60 -34.58
N HIS A 76 -2.99 14.20 -35.32
CA HIS A 76 -3.03 12.97 -36.12
C HIS A 76 -2.64 11.76 -35.22
N PRO A 77 -3.37 10.63 -35.33
CA PRO A 77 -3.00 9.40 -34.62
C PRO A 77 -1.56 8.98 -34.99
N GLY A 78 -0.74 8.68 -33.99
CA GLY A 78 0.67 8.29 -34.17
C GLY A 78 1.64 9.45 -34.45
N GLY A 79 1.16 10.68 -34.57
CA GLY A 79 2.02 11.86 -34.79
C GLY A 79 2.75 12.31 -33.49
N PRO A 80 3.79 13.15 -33.63
CA PRO A 80 4.61 13.59 -32.50
C PRO A 80 3.80 14.38 -31.47
N LEU A 81 2.80 15.15 -31.88
CA LEU A 81 1.93 15.90 -31.00
C LEU A 81 1.02 14.94 -30.18
N ALA A 82 0.47 13.90 -30.81
CA ALA A 82 -0.31 12.88 -30.10
C ALA A 82 0.53 12.17 -29.06
N ALA A 83 1.77 11.80 -29.40
CA ALA A 83 2.70 11.15 -28.46
C ALA A 83 3.07 12.07 -27.29
N ALA A 84 3.25 13.37 -27.53
CA ALA A 84 3.55 14.35 -26.47
C ALA A 84 2.36 14.52 -25.51
N ILE A 85 1.15 14.68 -26.05
CA ILE A 85 -0.10 14.78 -25.28
C ILE A 85 -0.28 13.52 -24.40
N TYR A 86 -0.09 12.35 -25.00
CA TYR A 86 -0.27 11.08 -24.30
C TYR A 86 0.75 10.90 -23.15
N ARG A 87 2.02 11.18 -23.38
CA ARG A 87 3.06 11.14 -22.33
C ARG A 87 2.74 12.08 -21.17
N HIS A 88 2.31 13.31 -21.48
CA HIS A 88 1.93 14.28 -20.46
C HIS A 88 0.65 13.85 -19.69
N ALA A 89 -0.33 13.28 -20.40
CA ALA A 89 -1.54 12.75 -19.79
C ALA A 89 -1.23 11.59 -18.83
N ILE A 90 -0.37 10.65 -19.22
CA ILE A 90 0.09 9.55 -18.37
C ILE A 90 0.77 10.12 -17.11
N ALA A 91 1.74 11.01 -17.25
CA ALA A 91 2.44 11.58 -16.10
C ALA A 91 1.47 12.25 -15.12
N THR A 92 0.50 13.01 -15.64
CA THR A 92 -0.51 13.69 -14.82
C THR A 92 -1.48 12.70 -14.15
N GLY A 93 -1.91 11.66 -14.89
CA GLY A 93 -2.83 10.64 -14.39
C GLY A 93 -2.20 9.81 -13.27
N PHE A 94 -0.98 9.36 -13.46
CA PHE A 94 -0.26 8.61 -12.42
C PHE A 94 0.07 9.49 -11.21
N ALA A 95 0.42 10.77 -11.40
CA ALA A 95 0.62 11.69 -10.29
C ALA A 95 -0.65 11.81 -9.40
N ARG A 96 -1.84 11.84 -10.00
CA ARG A 96 -3.11 11.82 -9.25
C ARG A 96 -3.33 10.48 -8.53
N GLY A 97 -3.02 9.36 -9.17
CA GLY A 97 -3.06 8.04 -8.53
C GLY A 97 -2.16 7.99 -7.29
N PHE A 98 -0.93 8.50 -7.38
CA PHE A 98 -0.01 8.58 -6.24
C PHE A 98 -0.50 9.51 -5.12
N LEU A 99 -1.15 10.63 -5.45
CA LEU A 99 -1.76 11.50 -4.43
C LEU A 99 -2.88 10.79 -3.65
N VAL A 100 -3.73 10.03 -4.34
CA VAL A 100 -4.78 9.22 -3.68
C VAL A 100 -4.15 8.12 -2.83
N ALA A 101 -3.12 7.43 -3.33
CA ALA A 101 -2.39 6.43 -2.56
C ALA A 101 -1.75 7.02 -1.30
N ALA A 102 -1.13 8.21 -1.42
CA ALA A 102 -0.57 8.94 -0.27
C ALA A 102 -1.65 9.32 0.75
N GLY A 103 -2.82 9.77 0.29
CA GLY A 103 -3.97 10.06 1.17
C GLY A 103 -4.44 8.82 1.93
N ILE A 104 -4.57 7.68 1.26
CA ILE A 104 -4.92 6.39 1.90
C ILE A 104 -3.85 5.98 2.92
N ALA A 105 -2.56 6.12 2.58
CA ALA A 105 -1.46 5.79 3.48
C ALA A 105 -1.46 6.68 4.73
N LEU A 106 -1.69 7.99 4.59
CA LEU A 106 -1.82 8.91 5.72
C LEU A 106 -3.02 8.59 6.60
N LEU A 107 -4.16 8.25 6.01
CA LEU A 107 -5.35 7.83 6.74
C LEU A 107 -5.08 6.55 7.53
N THR A 108 -4.44 5.57 6.90
CA THR A 108 -4.05 4.31 7.55
C THR A 108 -3.07 4.57 8.70
N LEU A 109 -2.09 5.46 8.50
CA LEU A 109 -1.16 5.86 9.55
C LEU A 109 -1.88 6.53 10.73
N ALA A 110 -2.82 7.45 10.46
CA ALA A 110 -3.60 8.12 11.49
C ALA A 110 -4.44 7.12 12.31
N ILE A 111 -5.11 6.17 11.63
CA ILE A 111 -5.86 5.10 12.29
C ILE A 111 -4.93 4.26 13.18
N ASN A 112 -3.77 3.85 12.66
CA ASN A 112 -2.82 3.06 13.43
C ASN A 112 -2.34 3.81 14.69
N LEU A 113 -2.00 5.09 14.57
CA LEU A 113 -1.54 5.90 15.70
C LEU A 113 -2.63 6.14 16.75
N THR A 114 -3.90 6.17 16.36
CA THR A 114 -5.01 6.39 17.29
C THR A 114 -5.54 5.11 17.93
N VAL A 115 -5.58 4.01 17.17
CA VAL A 115 -6.16 2.73 17.59
C VAL A 115 -5.11 1.83 18.26
N ILE A 116 -3.89 1.78 17.70
CA ILE A 116 -2.83 0.90 18.22
C ILE A 116 -2.03 1.66 19.28
N ARG A 117 -2.48 1.59 20.54
CA ARG A 117 -1.71 2.00 21.71
C ARG A 117 -0.90 0.81 22.24
N ILE A 118 0.32 0.66 21.76
CA ILE A 118 1.27 -0.31 22.29
C ILE A 118 1.77 0.25 23.64
N ARG A 119 1.37 -0.38 24.76
CA ARG A 119 1.93 -0.07 26.07
C ARG A 119 3.30 -0.75 26.20
N ARG A 120 4.26 -0.09 26.88
CA ARG A 120 5.56 -0.69 27.16
C ARG A 120 5.47 -2.03 27.92
N ALA A 121 4.44 -2.22 28.74
CA ALA A 121 4.14 -3.49 29.39
C ALA A 121 3.83 -4.64 28.41
N ASP A 122 3.40 -4.31 27.19
CA ASP A 122 3.09 -5.29 26.16
C ASP A 122 4.34 -5.80 25.42
N LEU A 123 5.48 -5.13 25.62
CA LEU A 123 6.79 -5.51 25.07
C LEU A 123 7.63 -6.33 26.03
N ALA A 124 7.27 -6.36 27.32
CA ALA A 124 7.81 -7.30 28.28
C ALA A 124 7.16 -8.67 27.97
N GLY A 125 7.90 -9.54 27.30
CA GLY A 125 7.46 -10.93 27.07
C GLY A 125 7.12 -11.59 28.41
N PRO A 126 6.35 -12.71 28.40
CA PRO A 126 6.10 -13.45 29.62
C PRO A 126 7.47 -13.80 30.23
N GLU A 127 7.71 -13.32 31.45
CA GLU A 127 8.84 -13.80 32.25
C GLU A 127 8.81 -15.32 32.22
N GLN A 128 9.82 -15.91 31.61
CA GLN A 128 9.93 -17.37 31.59
C GLN A 128 10.21 -17.83 33.01
N PRO A 129 9.27 -18.49 33.71
CA PRO A 129 9.52 -19.03 35.06
C PRO A 129 10.48 -20.23 35.05
N ALA A 130 10.96 -20.62 33.84
CA ALA A 130 11.78 -21.80 33.67
C ALA A 130 13.21 -21.70 34.29
N LEU A 131 13.70 -20.49 34.56
CA LEU A 131 15.04 -20.34 35.16
C LEU A 131 15.04 -20.44 36.70
N ALA A 132 13.89 -20.30 37.33
CA ALA A 132 13.80 -20.40 38.80
C ALA A 132 13.82 -21.86 39.31
N VAL A 133 13.34 -22.80 38.51
CA VAL A 133 13.29 -24.25 38.88
C VAL A 133 14.65 -24.94 38.72
N ALA A 134 15.58 -24.40 37.94
CA ALA A 134 16.90 -24.99 37.72
C ALA A 134 17.97 -24.65 38.79
N LEU A 135 17.62 -23.86 39.80
CA LEU A 135 18.56 -23.39 40.81
C LEU A 135 18.20 -23.87 42.25
N GLU A 136 17.27 -24.83 42.42
CA GLU A 136 17.12 -25.48 43.71
C GLU A 136 18.16 -26.58 43.82
N PRO A 137 19.16 -26.46 44.72
CA PRO A 137 20.11 -27.52 45.02
C PRO A 137 19.44 -28.57 45.89
N GLU A 138 19.53 -29.86 45.51
CA GLU A 138 19.25 -31.02 46.37
C GLU A 138 20.20 -31.06 47.57
#